data_5f5b793e51f0e867fa4b744e7f07f1c3
#
_entry.id   5f5b793e51f0e867fa4b744e7f07f1c3
#
_cell.length_a   1.000
_cell.length_b   1.000
_cell.length_c   1.000
_cell.angle_alpha   90.00
_cell.angle_beta   90.00
_cell.angle_gamma   90.00
#
_symmetry.space_group_name_H-M   'P 1'
#
loop_
_entity.id
_entity.type
_entity.pdbx_description
1 polymer ?
#
loop_
_entity_poly.entity_id
_entity_poly.type
_entity_poly.pdbx_seq_one_letter_code
_entity_poly.pdbx_strand_id
1 'polypeptide(L)'
;MKLDLGCGNRKREGFIGVDSSPDCGADVVHDLTQMPWPFDDASVDEVHSSHFLEHLDGAERMAFMDELYRVMKPGAKALIITPYWTSVGAIQDPTHKWPPIAEQSYFYFNAEARQRLNVAHYPIRCDFDLAFDGTLAPGMEQLPPPQQAYAKSHYFNTVFELRAVLTRR
;
A
#
# COMPACT_ATOMS: atom_id res chain seq x y z
N MET A 1 -11.55 4.35 -14.92
CA MET A 1 -10.14 4.05 -15.34
C MET A 1 -9.47 3.22 -14.26
N LYS A 2 -8.36 2.52 -14.61
CA LYS A 2 -7.57 1.75 -13.64
C LYS A 2 -6.14 2.29 -13.62
N LEU A 3 -5.56 2.48 -12.44
CA LEU A 3 -4.21 3.03 -12.28
C LEU A 3 -3.24 2.01 -11.67
N ASP A 4 -2.02 1.98 -12.19
CA ASP A 4 -0.87 1.27 -11.61
C ASP A 4 0.14 2.31 -11.12
N LEU A 5 0.15 2.55 -9.82
CA LEU A 5 0.90 3.63 -9.17
C LEU A 5 2.30 3.16 -8.75
N GLY A 6 3.33 3.88 -9.21
CA GLY A 6 4.72 3.46 -9.04
C GLY A 6 5.02 2.22 -9.91
N CYS A 7 4.56 2.22 -11.17
CA CYS A 7 4.57 1.03 -12.01
C CYS A 7 5.97 0.56 -12.44
N GLY A 8 6.98 1.45 -12.40
CA GLY A 8 8.31 1.15 -12.89
C GLY A 8 8.29 0.52 -14.29
N ASN A 9 9.19 -0.42 -14.51
CA ASN A 9 9.29 -1.18 -15.78
C ASN A 9 8.31 -2.38 -15.85
N ARG A 10 7.36 -2.51 -14.89
CA ARG A 10 6.47 -3.67 -14.78
C ARG A 10 5.01 -3.28 -14.72
N LYS A 11 4.63 -2.30 -15.53
CA LYS A 11 3.25 -1.83 -15.63
C LYS A 11 2.28 -3.01 -15.79
N ARG A 12 1.22 -3.00 -14.97
CA ARG A 12 0.16 -4.01 -15.01
C ARG A 12 -0.67 -3.86 -16.30
N GLU A 13 -0.92 -4.97 -16.98
CA GLU A 13 -1.73 -4.98 -18.20
C GLU A 13 -3.16 -4.48 -17.92
N GLY A 14 -3.70 -3.63 -18.80
CA GLY A 14 -5.03 -3.04 -18.66
C GLY A 14 -5.13 -1.87 -17.68
N PHE A 15 -3.99 -1.40 -17.12
CA PHE A 15 -3.89 -0.23 -16.25
C PHE A 15 -3.14 0.91 -16.94
N ILE A 16 -3.44 2.13 -16.53
CA ILE A 16 -2.65 3.32 -16.84
C ILE A 16 -1.51 3.36 -15.83
N GLY A 17 -0.28 3.19 -16.30
CA GLY A 17 0.92 3.25 -15.45
C GLY A 17 1.30 4.68 -15.13
N VAL A 18 1.56 4.95 -13.85
CA VAL A 18 2.03 6.25 -13.35
C VAL A 18 3.36 6.04 -12.65
N ASP A 19 4.37 6.80 -13.05
CA ASP A 19 5.70 6.77 -12.42
C ASP A 19 6.41 8.10 -12.63
N SER A 20 7.37 8.42 -11.79
CA SER A 20 8.19 9.64 -11.92
C SER A 20 9.27 9.53 -13.00
N SER A 21 9.68 8.31 -13.36
CA SER A 21 10.70 8.07 -14.36
C SER A 21 10.11 8.08 -15.78
N PRO A 22 10.59 8.94 -16.68
CA PRO A 22 10.17 8.91 -18.08
C PRO A 22 10.67 7.67 -18.83
N ASP A 23 11.69 6.98 -18.30
CA ASP A 23 12.37 5.88 -18.97
C ASP A 23 11.73 4.50 -18.68
N CYS A 24 10.76 4.43 -17.77
CA CYS A 24 10.13 3.16 -17.37
C CYS A 24 8.91 2.76 -18.23
N GLY A 25 8.52 3.56 -19.23
CA GLY A 25 7.35 3.28 -20.08
C GLY A 25 6.01 3.54 -19.38
N ALA A 26 5.97 4.41 -18.36
CA ALA A 26 4.74 4.90 -17.78
C ALA A 26 3.89 5.65 -18.80
N ASP A 27 2.56 5.50 -18.71
CA ASP A 27 1.64 6.25 -19.57
C ASP A 27 1.50 7.71 -19.10
N VAL A 28 1.67 7.94 -17.78
CA VAL A 28 1.67 9.27 -17.16
C VAL A 28 2.94 9.42 -16.34
N VAL A 29 3.80 10.33 -16.74
CA VAL A 29 5.01 10.68 -15.97
C VAL A 29 4.63 11.69 -14.91
N HIS A 30 4.59 11.26 -13.65
CA HIS A 30 4.21 12.09 -12.50
C HIS A 30 4.85 11.58 -11.22
N ASP A 31 5.41 12.48 -10.43
CA ASP A 31 5.90 12.18 -9.09
C ASP A 31 4.71 12.09 -8.12
N LEU A 32 4.43 10.88 -7.63
CA LEU A 32 3.30 10.60 -6.74
C LEU A 32 3.41 11.24 -5.35
N THR A 33 4.53 11.88 -5.02
CA THR A 33 4.67 12.75 -3.84
C THR A 33 4.17 14.17 -4.09
N GLN A 34 3.96 14.55 -5.35
CA GLN A 34 3.46 15.87 -5.75
C GLN A 34 1.93 15.86 -5.90
N MET A 35 1.25 16.63 -5.06
CA MET A 35 -0.22 16.75 -5.07
C MET A 35 -0.67 18.05 -5.74
N PRO A 36 -1.83 18.07 -6.40
CA PRO A 36 -2.71 16.93 -6.69
C PRO A 36 -2.19 16.07 -7.86
N TRP A 37 -2.56 14.78 -7.89
CA TRP A 37 -2.32 13.93 -9.06
C TRP A 37 -3.19 14.40 -10.25
N PRO A 38 -2.74 14.15 -11.50
CA PRO A 38 -3.44 14.64 -12.70
C PRO A 38 -4.69 13.80 -13.03
N PHE A 39 -5.50 13.48 -12.02
CA PHE A 39 -6.74 12.72 -12.13
C PHE A 39 -7.85 13.43 -11.36
N ASP A 40 -9.05 13.43 -11.93
CA ASP A 40 -10.24 14.03 -11.33
C ASP A 40 -10.69 13.27 -10.07
N ASP A 41 -11.42 13.96 -9.20
CA ASP A 41 -12.06 13.36 -8.03
C ASP A 41 -12.99 12.23 -8.45
N ALA A 42 -12.97 11.13 -7.72
CA ALA A 42 -13.86 9.98 -7.93
C ALA A 42 -13.90 9.50 -9.40
N SER A 43 -12.75 9.46 -10.08
CA SER A 43 -12.63 9.05 -11.49
C SER A 43 -12.09 7.64 -11.66
N VAL A 44 -11.44 7.07 -10.63
CA VAL A 44 -10.70 5.81 -10.69
C VAL A 44 -11.54 4.65 -10.15
N ASP A 45 -11.63 3.57 -10.93
CA ASP A 45 -12.41 2.37 -10.62
C ASP A 45 -11.59 1.31 -9.87
N GLU A 46 -10.27 1.27 -10.10
CA GLU A 46 -9.38 0.27 -9.51
C GLU A 46 -7.95 0.82 -9.46
N VAL A 47 -7.24 0.52 -8.39
CA VAL A 47 -5.83 0.89 -8.23
C VAL A 47 -5.00 -0.35 -7.89
N HIS A 48 -3.82 -0.41 -8.48
CA HIS A 48 -2.74 -1.30 -8.12
C HIS A 48 -1.50 -0.47 -7.78
N SER A 49 -0.76 -0.89 -6.77
CA SER A 49 0.56 -0.33 -6.44
C SER A 49 1.39 -1.44 -5.81
N SER A 50 2.57 -1.69 -6.34
CA SER A 50 3.43 -2.78 -5.88
C SER A 50 4.85 -2.28 -5.69
N HIS A 51 5.37 -2.44 -4.47
CA HIS A 51 6.72 -2.04 -4.10
C HIS A 51 7.01 -0.55 -4.36
N PHE A 52 6.05 0.29 -3.96
CA PHE A 52 6.17 1.75 -4.04
C PHE A 52 6.01 2.42 -2.67
N LEU A 53 5.00 2.02 -1.87
CA LEU A 53 4.64 2.73 -0.64
C LEU A 53 5.77 2.72 0.40
N GLU A 54 6.63 1.72 0.41
CA GLU A 54 7.80 1.60 1.28
C GLU A 54 8.88 2.65 1.02
N HIS A 55 8.88 3.27 -0.15
CA HIS A 55 9.80 4.37 -0.50
C HIS A 55 9.31 5.74 -0.03
N LEU A 56 8.10 5.83 0.50
CA LEU A 56 7.52 7.05 1.06
C LEU A 56 7.77 7.14 2.57
N ASP A 57 8.05 8.34 3.07
CA ASP A 57 8.07 8.60 4.51
C ASP A 57 6.65 8.69 5.10
N GLY A 58 6.55 8.87 6.43
CA GLY A 58 5.25 8.89 7.11
C GLY A 58 4.33 10.01 6.64
N ALA A 59 4.85 11.20 6.36
CA ALA A 59 4.06 12.34 5.88
C ALA A 59 3.62 12.13 4.42
N GLU A 60 4.53 11.63 3.59
CA GLU A 60 4.25 11.28 2.19
C GLU A 60 3.21 10.16 2.10
N ARG A 61 3.28 9.14 2.98
CA ARG A 61 2.25 8.07 3.03
C ARG A 61 0.87 8.60 3.37
N MET A 62 0.77 9.55 4.33
CA MET A 62 -0.50 10.17 4.68
C MET A 62 -1.07 10.96 3.49
N ALA A 63 -0.25 11.77 2.83
CA ALA A 63 -0.66 12.53 1.66
C ALA A 63 -1.06 11.62 0.49
N PHE A 64 -0.30 10.57 0.23
CA PHE A 64 -0.59 9.55 -0.78
C PHE A 64 -1.96 8.88 -0.54
N MET A 65 -2.26 8.48 0.70
CA MET A 65 -3.52 7.83 1.03
C MET A 65 -4.73 8.78 0.93
N ASP A 66 -4.57 10.05 1.30
CA ASP A 66 -5.62 11.06 1.13
C ASP A 66 -5.89 11.34 -0.35
N GLU A 67 -4.84 11.39 -1.17
CA GLU A 67 -4.95 11.61 -2.61
C GLU A 67 -5.52 10.37 -3.33
N LEU A 68 -5.08 9.19 -2.94
CA LEU A 68 -5.65 7.92 -3.39
C LEU A 68 -7.16 7.89 -3.13
N TYR A 69 -7.57 8.29 -1.92
CA TYR A 69 -8.98 8.39 -1.56
C TYR A 69 -9.73 9.40 -2.43
N ARG A 70 -9.14 10.57 -2.73
CA ARG A 70 -9.75 11.59 -3.58
C ARG A 70 -10.07 11.06 -4.97
N VAL A 71 -9.10 10.41 -5.61
CA VAL A 71 -9.23 9.97 -7.02
C VAL A 71 -10.09 8.72 -7.19
N MET A 72 -10.13 7.82 -6.21
CA MET A 72 -10.93 6.59 -6.29
C MET A 72 -12.43 6.90 -6.24
N LYS A 73 -13.25 6.14 -6.94
CA LYS A 73 -14.72 6.16 -6.80
C LYS A 73 -15.15 5.53 -5.48
N PRO A 74 -16.28 5.94 -4.89
CA PRO A 74 -16.89 5.20 -3.78
C PRO A 74 -17.05 3.70 -4.13
N GLY A 75 -16.61 2.83 -3.24
CA GLY A 75 -16.62 1.37 -3.44
C GLY A 75 -15.48 0.82 -4.32
N ALA A 76 -14.67 1.67 -4.95
CA ALA A 76 -13.48 1.25 -5.69
C ALA A 76 -12.44 0.63 -4.75
N LYS A 77 -11.60 -0.26 -5.31
CA LYS A 77 -10.59 -0.99 -4.56
C LYS A 77 -9.18 -0.63 -5.00
N ALA A 78 -8.29 -0.48 -4.04
CA ALA A 78 -6.86 -0.40 -4.26
C ALA A 78 -6.17 -1.66 -3.68
N LEU A 79 -5.38 -2.35 -4.49
CA LEU A 79 -4.46 -3.39 -4.04
C LEU A 79 -3.07 -2.77 -3.90
N ILE A 80 -2.58 -2.70 -2.67
CA ILE A 80 -1.22 -2.23 -2.35
C ILE A 80 -0.40 -3.40 -1.85
N ILE A 81 0.74 -3.65 -2.48
CA ILE A 81 1.67 -4.72 -2.14
C ILE A 81 2.98 -4.09 -1.67
N THR A 82 3.44 -4.48 -0.49
CA THR A 82 4.70 -3.99 0.09
C THR A 82 5.48 -5.13 0.73
N PRO A 83 6.79 -5.01 0.90
CA PRO A 83 7.52 -5.94 1.76
C PRO A 83 6.94 -5.92 3.17
N TYR A 84 6.78 -7.09 3.78
CA TYR A 84 6.27 -7.19 5.15
C TYR A 84 7.33 -6.77 6.17
N TRP A 85 6.95 -6.08 7.23
CA TRP A 85 7.87 -5.45 8.21
C TRP A 85 8.91 -6.41 8.81
N THR A 86 8.64 -7.72 8.90
CA THR A 86 9.59 -8.73 9.38
C THR A 86 10.38 -9.41 8.26
N SER A 87 10.21 -8.98 7.01
CA SER A 87 11.00 -9.52 5.90
C SER A 87 12.32 -8.78 5.77
N VAL A 88 13.34 -9.51 5.36
CA VAL A 88 14.64 -8.93 4.99
C VAL A 88 14.46 -7.87 3.89
N GLY A 89 13.55 -8.09 2.95
CA GLY A 89 13.26 -7.14 1.88
C GLY A 89 12.74 -5.79 2.38
N ALA A 90 12.10 -5.73 3.55
CA ALA A 90 11.60 -4.48 4.11
C ALA A 90 12.71 -3.57 4.69
N ILE A 91 13.82 -4.16 5.13
CA ILE A 91 14.84 -3.45 5.93
C ILE A 91 16.22 -3.36 5.26
N GLN A 92 16.52 -4.15 4.24
CA GLN A 92 17.83 -4.17 3.58
C GLN A 92 17.97 -3.19 2.42
N ASP A 93 16.86 -2.76 1.80
CA ASP A 93 16.90 -1.80 0.71
C ASP A 93 17.18 -0.40 1.29
N PRO A 94 18.28 0.27 0.88
CA PRO A 94 18.64 1.59 1.41
C PRO A 94 17.68 2.70 0.98
N THR A 95 16.79 2.45 0.03
CA THR A 95 15.78 3.42 -0.44
C THR A 95 14.48 3.33 0.33
N HIS A 96 14.27 2.29 1.14
CA HIS A 96 13.09 2.15 1.97
C HIS A 96 13.10 3.13 3.13
N LYS A 97 11.95 3.72 3.41
CA LYS A 97 11.77 4.70 4.49
C LYS A 97 11.22 4.04 5.76
N TRP A 98 11.65 4.56 6.89
CA TRP A 98 11.13 4.14 8.19
C TRP A 98 9.74 4.75 8.46
N PRO A 99 8.82 4.08 9.16
CA PRO A 99 8.89 2.68 9.62
C PRO A 99 8.55 1.67 8.49
N PRO A 100 9.00 0.40 8.59
CA PRO A 100 8.53 -0.69 7.74
C PRO A 100 7.02 -0.90 7.87
N ILE A 101 6.39 -1.46 6.84
CA ILE A 101 4.95 -1.52 6.71
C ILE A 101 4.39 -2.84 7.24
N ALA A 102 3.35 -2.75 8.09
CA ALA A 102 2.56 -3.84 8.62
C ALA A 102 1.06 -3.52 8.46
N GLU A 103 0.18 -4.46 8.81
CA GLU A 103 -1.27 -4.24 8.83
C GLU A 103 -1.65 -3.02 9.68
N GLN A 104 -0.99 -2.85 10.83
CA GLN A 104 -1.24 -1.73 11.74
C GLN A 104 -0.95 -0.36 11.09
N SER A 105 -0.04 -0.30 10.11
CA SER A 105 0.26 0.93 9.38
C SER A 105 -0.96 1.46 8.61
N TYR A 106 -1.85 0.57 8.19
CA TYR A 106 -3.06 0.93 7.45
C TYR A 106 -4.22 1.35 8.34
N PHE A 107 -4.23 0.99 9.64
CA PHE A 107 -5.33 1.37 10.55
C PHE A 107 -5.50 2.88 10.70
N TYR A 108 -4.44 3.64 10.47
CA TYR A 108 -4.50 5.10 10.42
C TYR A 108 -5.37 5.64 9.28
N PHE A 109 -5.63 4.85 8.24
CA PHE A 109 -6.41 5.23 7.06
C PHE A 109 -7.88 4.76 7.11
N ASN A 110 -8.32 4.28 8.29
CA ASN A 110 -9.71 3.96 8.60
C ASN A 110 -10.20 4.83 9.77
N ALA A 111 -11.31 5.53 9.59
CA ALA A 111 -11.81 6.52 10.56
C ALA A 111 -12.16 5.89 11.93
N GLU A 112 -12.82 4.72 11.93
CA GLU A 112 -13.18 4.03 13.16
C GLU A 112 -11.93 3.51 13.91
N ALA A 113 -10.94 3.01 13.17
CA ALA A 113 -9.67 2.59 13.75
C ALA A 113 -8.93 3.76 14.38
N ARG A 114 -8.89 4.95 13.75
CA ARG A 114 -8.32 6.16 14.35
C ARG A 114 -9.00 6.54 15.67
N GLN A 115 -10.31 6.39 15.78
CA GLN A 115 -11.02 6.61 17.05
C GLN A 115 -10.56 5.63 18.12
N ARG A 116 -10.51 4.33 17.81
CA ARG A 116 -10.06 3.29 18.75
C ARG A 116 -8.62 3.47 19.21
N LEU A 117 -7.75 3.96 18.30
CA LEU A 117 -6.34 4.24 18.60
C LEU A 117 -6.12 5.59 19.31
N ASN A 118 -7.18 6.38 19.51
CA ASN A 118 -7.12 7.74 20.08
C ASN A 118 -6.21 8.69 19.28
N VAL A 119 -6.19 8.55 17.95
CA VAL A 119 -5.41 9.37 17.01
C VAL A 119 -6.28 10.07 15.97
N ALA A 120 -7.56 10.27 16.27
CA ALA A 120 -8.50 10.94 15.36
C ALA A 120 -8.13 12.41 15.07
N HIS A 121 -7.23 12.99 15.86
CA HIS A 121 -6.71 14.35 15.66
C HIS A 121 -5.63 14.45 14.56
N TYR A 122 -5.16 13.33 14.01
CA TYR A 122 -4.22 13.35 12.90
C TYR A 122 -4.87 13.94 11.65
N PRO A 123 -4.11 14.70 10.82
CA PRO A 123 -4.63 15.36 9.64
C PRO A 123 -4.85 14.41 8.46
N ILE A 124 -5.53 13.29 8.70
CA ILE A 124 -5.84 12.23 7.73
C ILE A 124 -7.34 12.30 7.40
N ARG A 125 -7.69 12.43 6.12
CA ARG A 125 -9.06 12.60 5.64
C ARG A 125 -9.66 11.31 5.08
N CYS A 126 -8.82 10.42 4.56
CA CYS A 126 -9.30 9.18 3.93
C CYS A 126 -9.97 8.25 4.94
N ASP A 127 -10.88 7.43 4.42
CA ASP A 127 -11.60 6.41 5.20
C ASP A 127 -11.81 5.17 4.32
N PHE A 128 -11.01 4.13 4.58
CA PHE A 128 -11.05 2.89 3.82
C PHE A 128 -11.53 1.72 4.69
N ASP A 129 -12.29 0.80 4.08
CA ASP A 129 -12.37 -0.57 4.59
C ASP A 129 -11.09 -1.32 4.22
N LEU A 130 -10.58 -2.11 5.16
CA LEU A 130 -9.27 -2.74 5.06
C LEU A 130 -9.40 -4.26 5.08
N ALA A 131 -8.72 -4.94 4.15
CA ALA A 131 -8.52 -6.38 4.19
C ALA A 131 -7.04 -6.68 3.88
N PHE A 132 -6.52 -7.74 4.50
CA PHE A 132 -5.11 -8.08 4.39
C PHE A 132 -4.92 -9.55 4.03
N ASP A 133 -3.91 -9.79 3.22
CA ASP A 133 -3.34 -11.11 2.96
C ASP A 133 -1.81 -11.00 2.95
N GLY A 134 -1.12 -12.11 3.00
CA GLY A 134 0.35 -12.12 3.01
C GLY A 134 0.91 -13.27 2.20
N THR A 135 1.97 -12.99 1.45
CA THR A 135 2.75 -14.03 0.78
C THR A 135 3.65 -14.70 1.80
N LEU A 136 3.35 -15.96 2.14
CA LEU A 136 4.13 -16.74 3.09
C LEU A 136 5.46 -17.19 2.49
N ALA A 137 6.46 -17.39 3.35
CA ALA A 137 7.70 -18.05 2.97
C ALA A 137 7.44 -19.49 2.53
N PRO A 138 8.20 -20.03 1.57
CA PRO A 138 8.05 -21.41 1.11
C PRO A 138 8.06 -22.42 2.27
N GLY A 139 7.08 -23.31 2.25
CA GLY A 139 6.88 -24.34 3.30
C GLY A 139 6.07 -23.88 4.50
N MET A 140 5.85 -22.59 4.68
CA MET A 140 5.02 -22.07 5.78
C MET A 140 3.54 -22.43 5.60
N GLU A 141 3.07 -22.50 4.36
CA GLU A 141 1.70 -22.92 4.01
C GLU A 141 1.40 -24.37 4.37
N GLN A 142 2.43 -25.19 4.57
CA GLN A 142 2.31 -26.61 4.96
C GLN A 142 2.17 -26.79 6.48
N LEU A 143 2.47 -25.75 7.26
CA LEU A 143 2.32 -25.79 8.72
C LEU A 143 0.85 -25.69 9.14
N PRO A 144 0.45 -26.35 10.24
CA PRO A 144 -0.85 -26.13 10.84
C PRO A 144 -1.08 -24.65 11.21
N PRO A 145 -2.32 -24.12 11.11
CA PRO A 145 -2.60 -22.70 11.36
C PRO A 145 -2.05 -22.15 12.70
N PRO A 146 -2.07 -22.87 13.83
CA PRO A 146 -1.47 -22.38 15.06
C PRO A 146 0.05 -22.19 14.97
N GLN A 147 0.74 -23.08 14.24
CA GLN A 147 2.19 -22.96 14.03
C GLN A 147 2.52 -21.81 13.06
N GLN A 148 1.72 -21.59 12.02
CA GLN A 148 1.85 -20.42 11.16
C GLN A 148 1.68 -19.13 11.96
N ALA A 149 0.66 -19.04 12.80
CA ALA A 149 0.41 -17.87 13.64
C ALA A 149 1.58 -17.60 14.61
N TYR A 150 2.09 -18.65 15.24
CA TYR A 150 3.27 -18.56 16.09
C TYR A 150 4.50 -18.06 15.31
N ALA A 151 4.79 -18.65 14.16
CA ALA A 151 5.93 -18.27 13.35
C ALA A 151 5.84 -16.81 12.86
N LYS A 152 4.67 -16.35 12.42
CA LYS A 152 4.44 -14.95 12.01
C LYS A 152 4.73 -13.95 13.12
N SER A 153 4.48 -14.33 14.38
CA SER A 153 4.67 -13.43 15.53
C SER A 153 6.07 -13.50 16.16
N HIS A 154 6.87 -14.53 15.84
CA HIS A 154 8.14 -14.77 16.52
C HIS A 154 9.36 -14.83 15.61
N TYR A 155 9.18 -15.08 14.30
CA TYR A 155 10.30 -15.25 13.38
C TYR A 155 10.28 -14.24 12.23
N PHE A 156 11.48 -13.83 11.82
CA PHE A 156 11.68 -13.06 10.60
C PHE A 156 11.50 -13.94 9.36
N ASN A 157 11.20 -13.31 8.23
CA ASN A 157 11.06 -13.95 6.92
C ASN A 157 10.00 -15.06 6.84
N THR A 158 8.97 -15.00 7.67
CA THR A 158 7.82 -15.91 7.58
C THR A 158 6.74 -15.40 6.64
N VAL A 159 6.66 -14.08 6.49
CA VAL A 159 5.84 -13.37 5.50
C VAL A 159 6.77 -12.48 4.71
N PHE A 160 6.74 -12.57 3.39
CA PHE A 160 7.58 -11.76 2.51
C PHE A 160 6.91 -10.44 2.12
N GLU A 161 5.64 -10.51 1.76
CA GLU A 161 4.87 -9.37 1.30
C GLU A 161 3.54 -9.27 2.05
N LEU A 162 3.14 -8.05 2.32
CA LEU A 162 1.79 -7.69 2.73
C LEU A 162 1.00 -7.24 1.51
N ARG A 163 -0.20 -7.76 1.37
CA ARG A 163 -1.18 -7.39 0.35
C ARG A 163 -2.36 -6.72 1.05
N ALA A 164 -2.43 -5.41 0.97
CA ALA A 164 -3.52 -4.63 1.55
C ALA A 164 -4.55 -4.28 0.46
N VAL A 165 -5.79 -4.65 0.69
CA VAL A 165 -6.93 -4.24 -0.14
C VAL A 165 -7.68 -3.15 0.60
N LEU A 166 -7.69 -1.94 0.03
CA LEU A 166 -8.37 -0.77 0.54
C LEU A 166 -9.62 -0.53 -0.30
N THR A 167 -10.79 -0.50 0.34
CA THR A 167 -12.05 -0.16 -0.35
C THR A 167 -12.48 1.23 0.09
N ARG A 168 -12.67 2.17 -0.86
CA ARG A 168 -13.12 3.53 -0.53
C ARG A 168 -14.56 3.50 0.02
N ARG A 169 -14.75 4.02 1.22
CA ARG A 169 -16.06 4.29 1.82
C ARG A 169 -16.75 5.51 1.23
#